data_ff0886f2ecad1ff27c370f55ca34aec1
#
_entry.id   ff0886f2ecad1ff27c370f55ca34aec1
#
_cell.length_a   1.000
_cell.length_b   1.000
_cell.length_c   1.000
_cell.angle_alpha   90.00
_cell.angle_beta   90.00
_cell.angle_gamma   90.00
#
_symmetry.space_group_name_H-M   'P 1'
#
loop_
_entity.id
_entity.type
_entity.pdbx_description
1 polymer ?
#
loop_
_entity_poly.entity_id
_entity_poly.type
_entity_poly.pdbx_seq_one_letter_code
_entity_poly.pdbx_strand_id
1 'polypeptide(L)'
;MLRIAVQAKGRLFDETMSFLEESDIKLSATKRTLLVQSSNFPLEVLFLRDDDIPQTVATGVADLGIVGENEFMEKAEDAEIVKRLGFSKCRLSLALPKDIEYTGPQWFEGRKIATSYPGILSRYLKEQGVRAEIHVITGSVEVSPGIGLADAIFDIVSSGSTLVSNRLKEVEVVMKSEALLIGNKNMSEEKKEILDELLFRMNAVKTAEDKKYVLMNAPKDRLDEICLLYTSPS
;
A
#
# COMPACT_ATOMS: atom_id res chain seq x y z
N MET A 1 -2.06 23.70 10.38
CA MET A 1 -2.87 22.73 9.60
C MET A 1 -1.93 21.76 8.91
N LEU A 2 -2.20 20.45 8.98
CA LEU A 2 -1.42 19.39 8.36
C LEU A 2 -1.98 19.07 6.96
N ARG A 3 -1.15 18.82 5.97
CA ARG A 3 -1.55 18.41 4.62
C ARG A 3 -1.12 16.97 4.35
N ILE A 4 -2.08 16.12 3.97
CA ILE A 4 -1.82 14.74 3.60
C ILE A 4 -2.16 14.50 2.13
N ALA A 5 -1.21 13.93 1.36
CA ALA A 5 -1.43 13.50 -0.01
C ALA A 5 -1.92 12.05 -0.04
N VAL A 6 -2.98 11.79 -0.79
CA VAL A 6 -3.56 10.45 -0.95
C VAL A 6 -3.89 10.16 -2.41
N GLN A 7 -3.98 8.89 -2.77
CA GLN A 7 -4.38 8.48 -4.11
C GLN A 7 -5.80 8.96 -4.43
N ALA A 8 -6.05 9.45 -5.64
CA ALA A 8 -7.34 10.04 -6.04
C ALA A 8 -8.40 8.99 -6.43
N LYS A 9 -8.04 7.73 -6.67
CA LYS A 9 -8.94 6.65 -7.12
C LYS A 9 -8.30 5.28 -6.94
N GLY A 10 -9.11 4.22 -6.93
CA GLY A 10 -8.65 2.84 -6.85
C GLY A 10 -8.71 2.28 -5.42
N ARG A 11 -8.26 1.03 -5.25
CA ARG A 11 -8.39 0.30 -3.99
C ARG A 11 -7.73 1.03 -2.81
N LEU A 12 -6.52 1.54 -2.99
CA LEU A 12 -5.82 2.29 -1.94
C LEU A 12 -6.58 3.55 -1.53
N PHE A 13 -7.23 4.24 -2.49
CA PHE A 13 -8.11 5.38 -2.19
C PHE A 13 -9.29 4.96 -1.31
N ASP A 14 -10.03 3.91 -1.72
CA ASP A 14 -11.23 3.48 -1.01
C ASP A 14 -10.90 3.05 0.43
N GLU A 15 -9.85 2.25 0.61
CA GLU A 15 -9.38 1.80 1.93
C GLU A 15 -8.81 2.97 2.76
N THR A 16 -8.14 3.94 2.15
CA THR A 16 -7.65 5.16 2.84
C THR A 16 -8.80 6.02 3.33
N MET A 17 -9.83 6.22 2.51
CA MET A 17 -10.99 7.03 2.91
C MET A 17 -11.77 6.38 4.04
N SER A 18 -11.98 5.04 4.00
CA SER A 18 -12.58 4.28 5.10
C SER A 18 -11.76 4.44 6.39
N PHE A 19 -10.44 4.26 6.30
CA PHE A 19 -9.55 4.37 7.44
C PHE A 19 -9.52 5.77 8.07
N LEU A 20 -9.57 6.84 7.26
CA LEU A 20 -9.68 8.21 7.76
C LEU A 20 -11.04 8.45 8.44
N GLU A 21 -12.13 7.96 7.86
CA GLU A 21 -13.47 8.06 8.46
C GLU A 21 -13.55 7.32 9.79
N GLU A 22 -13.04 6.10 9.87
CA GLU A 22 -12.95 5.30 11.11
C GLU A 22 -12.06 5.99 12.17
N SER A 23 -11.07 6.77 11.74
CA SER A 23 -10.23 7.62 12.61
C SER A 23 -10.92 8.94 13.03
N ASP A 24 -12.24 9.06 12.81
CA ASP A 24 -13.05 10.27 13.05
C ASP A 24 -12.51 11.51 12.33
N ILE A 25 -12.05 11.35 11.08
CA ILE A 25 -11.69 12.44 10.19
C ILE A 25 -12.81 12.65 9.18
N LYS A 26 -13.57 13.73 9.33
CA LYS A 26 -14.74 14.01 8.49
C LYS A 26 -14.36 14.86 7.28
N LEU A 27 -14.49 14.27 6.10
CA LEU A 27 -14.19 14.90 4.83
C LEU A 27 -15.46 15.08 4.00
N SER A 28 -15.73 16.30 3.57
CA SER A 28 -16.85 16.61 2.66
C SER A 28 -16.32 16.71 1.23
N ALA A 29 -15.93 15.55 0.64
CA ALA A 29 -15.39 15.51 -0.71
C ALA A 29 -16.50 15.57 -1.76
N THR A 30 -16.41 16.51 -2.71
CA THR A 30 -17.17 16.47 -3.96
C THR A 30 -16.32 15.83 -5.05
N LYS A 31 -16.96 15.10 -6.00
CA LYS A 31 -16.29 14.25 -7.03
C LYS A 31 -15.21 14.95 -7.91
N ARG A 32 -14.95 16.24 -7.74
CA ARG A 32 -13.99 17.03 -8.56
C ARG A 32 -13.02 17.88 -7.75
N THR A 33 -13.01 17.76 -6.43
CA THR A 33 -12.16 18.61 -5.58
C THR A 33 -10.82 17.90 -5.34
N LEU A 34 -9.72 18.54 -5.73
CA LEU A 34 -8.37 18.02 -5.55
C LEU A 34 -7.82 18.27 -4.14
N LEU A 35 -8.37 19.22 -3.40
CA LEU A 35 -7.98 19.57 -2.05
C LEU A 35 -9.22 19.73 -1.17
N VAL A 36 -9.31 18.98 -0.09
CA VAL A 36 -10.47 18.98 0.83
C VAL A 36 -10.00 19.15 2.25
N GLN A 37 -10.59 20.09 2.98
CA GLN A 37 -10.35 20.28 4.40
C GLN A 37 -11.28 19.40 5.23
N SER A 38 -10.76 18.85 6.31
CA SER A 38 -11.58 18.18 7.32
C SER A 38 -12.38 19.21 8.13
N SER A 39 -13.62 18.85 8.45
CA SER A 39 -14.52 19.72 9.24
C SER A 39 -14.27 19.66 10.73
N ASN A 40 -13.59 18.64 11.23
CA ASN A 40 -13.43 18.36 12.66
C ASN A 40 -11.98 18.11 13.12
N PHE A 41 -11.01 18.22 12.20
CA PHE A 41 -9.60 18.00 12.49
C PHE A 41 -8.73 18.98 11.66
N PRO A 42 -7.60 19.49 12.16
CA PRO A 42 -6.76 20.44 11.43
C PRO A 42 -5.95 19.76 10.31
N LEU A 43 -6.65 19.08 9.41
CA LEU A 43 -6.12 18.31 8.27
C LEU A 43 -6.76 18.76 6.96
N GLU A 44 -5.95 18.88 5.92
CA GLU A 44 -6.40 18.95 4.53
C GLU A 44 -5.86 17.77 3.74
N VAL A 45 -6.70 17.21 2.87
CA VAL A 45 -6.39 16.05 2.03
C VAL A 45 -6.23 16.48 0.59
N LEU A 46 -5.06 16.19 0.02
CA LEU A 46 -4.70 16.45 -1.37
C LEU A 46 -4.78 15.15 -2.17
N PHE A 47 -5.64 15.11 -3.19
CA PHE A 47 -5.86 13.94 -4.05
C PHE A 47 -4.95 13.98 -5.27
N LEU A 48 -4.04 13.01 -5.38
CA LEU A 48 -3.03 12.91 -6.43
C LEU A 48 -3.05 11.54 -7.12
N ARG A 49 -2.19 11.38 -8.12
CA ARG A 49 -1.79 10.06 -8.59
C ARG A 49 -0.82 9.44 -7.57
N ASP A 50 -0.83 8.13 -7.45
CA ASP A 50 0.02 7.39 -6.51
C ASP A 50 1.52 7.66 -6.74
N ASP A 51 1.94 7.73 -8.00
CA ASP A 51 3.32 7.99 -8.40
C ASP A 51 3.84 9.40 -8.08
N ASP A 52 2.93 10.37 -7.84
CA ASP A 52 3.28 11.76 -7.49
C ASP A 52 3.40 11.98 -5.96
N ILE A 53 2.83 11.09 -5.14
CA ILE A 53 2.76 11.26 -3.69
C ILE A 53 4.14 11.32 -3.04
N PRO A 54 5.09 10.40 -3.30
CA PRO A 54 6.39 10.42 -2.65
C PRO A 54 7.15 11.73 -2.87
N GLN A 55 7.20 12.22 -4.10
CA GLN A 55 7.85 13.49 -4.43
C GLN A 55 7.16 14.69 -3.78
N THR A 56 5.81 14.69 -3.75
CA THR A 56 5.04 15.76 -3.12
C THR A 56 5.33 15.88 -1.63
N VAL A 57 5.55 14.75 -0.96
CA VAL A 57 5.95 14.71 0.46
C VAL A 57 7.42 15.11 0.62
N ALA A 58 8.33 14.56 -0.18
CA ALA A 58 9.76 14.87 -0.10
C ALA A 58 10.05 16.37 -0.28
N THR A 59 9.32 17.03 -1.19
CA THR A 59 9.45 18.48 -1.45
C THR A 59 8.75 19.37 -0.43
N GLY A 60 7.98 18.80 0.52
CA GLY A 60 7.26 19.56 1.55
C GLY A 60 5.98 20.25 1.05
N VAL A 61 5.51 19.96 -0.17
CA VAL A 61 4.20 20.42 -0.67
C VAL A 61 3.07 19.75 0.13
N ALA A 62 3.24 18.49 0.49
CA ALA A 62 2.45 17.83 1.52
C ALA A 62 3.36 17.43 2.70
N ASP A 63 2.81 17.44 3.91
CA ASP A 63 3.52 17.05 5.13
C ASP A 63 3.57 15.53 5.27
N LEU A 64 2.48 14.89 4.85
CA LEU A 64 2.26 13.44 4.91
C LEU A 64 1.80 12.90 3.56
N GLY A 65 1.95 11.59 3.37
CA GLY A 65 1.37 10.88 2.23
C GLY A 65 0.95 9.46 2.61
N ILE A 66 -0.16 8.98 2.03
CA ILE A 66 -0.50 7.56 2.07
C ILE A 66 -0.25 6.98 0.69
N VAL A 67 0.68 6.03 0.62
CA VAL A 67 1.18 5.45 -0.63
C VAL A 67 1.49 3.97 -0.45
N GLY A 68 1.44 3.18 -1.52
CA GLY A 68 1.93 1.80 -1.49
C GLY A 68 3.44 1.74 -1.28
N GLU A 69 3.91 0.80 -0.46
CA GLU A 69 5.35 0.61 -0.21
C GLU A 69 6.13 0.38 -1.52
N ASN A 70 5.50 -0.28 -2.50
CA ASN A 70 6.05 -0.47 -3.84
C ASN A 70 6.38 0.85 -4.55
N GLU A 71 5.45 1.82 -4.55
CA GLU A 71 5.66 3.13 -5.15
C GLU A 71 6.73 3.93 -4.39
N PHE A 72 6.66 3.93 -3.05
CA PHE A 72 7.65 4.60 -2.23
C PHE A 72 9.06 4.07 -2.46
N MET A 73 9.23 2.74 -2.52
CA MET A 73 10.53 2.10 -2.76
C MET A 73 11.01 2.25 -4.21
N GLU A 74 10.11 2.33 -5.18
CA GLU A 74 10.46 2.56 -6.58
C GLU A 74 10.97 3.98 -6.81
N LYS A 75 10.27 4.98 -6.27
CA LYS A 75 10.62 6.39 -6.43
C LYS A 75 11.86 6.79 -5.63
N ALA A 76 12.14 6.11 -4.51
CA ALA A 76 13.30 6.35 -3.64
C ALA A 76 13.47 7.82 -3.23
N GLU A 77 12.34 8.52 -3.01
CA GLU A 77 12.31 9.93 -2.62
C GLU A 77 12.72 10.13 -1.15
N ASP A 78 13.21 11.33 -0.82
CA ASP A 78 13.71 11.67 0.52
C ASP A 78 12.57 12.00 1.51
N ALA A 79 11.79 10.98 1.85
CA ALA A 79 10.75 11.01 2.89
C ALA A 79 10.99 9.90 3.91
N GLU A 80 10.34 9.99 5.07
CA GLU A 80 10.45 8.97 6.12
C GLU A 80 9.18 8.12 6.20
N ILE A 81 9.33 6.85 6.57
CA ILE A 81 8.19 5.99 6.88
C ILE A 81 7.76 6.28 8.31
N VAL A 82 6.61 6.94 8.47
CA VAL A 82 6.01 7.23 9.76
C VAL A 82 5.30 6.01 10.33
N LYS A 83 4.54 5.28 9.49
CA LYS A 83 3.75 4.13 9.94
C LYS A 83 3.40 3.17 8.79
N ARG A 84 3.40 1.87 9.11
CA ARG A 84 2.79 0.83 8.28
C ARG A 84 1.31 0.72 8.61
N LEU A 85 0.44 0.88 7.60
CA LEU A 85 -1.01 0.99 7.82
C LEU A 85 -1.73 -0.37 7.83
N GLY A 86 -1.14 -1.42 7.24
CA GLY A 86 -1.62 -2.80 7.32
C GLY A 86 -2.74 -3.16 6.36
N PHE A 87 -3.18 -2.25 5.48
CA PHE A 87 -4.15 -2.49 4.43
C PHE A 87 -3.54 -2.36 3.02
N SER A 88 -4.31 -2.55 1.97
CA SER A 88 -3.87 -2.57 0.55
C SER A 88 -2.69 -3.52 0.30
N LYS A 89 -2.66 -4.64 1.01
CA LYS A 89 -1.58 -5.64 0.89
C LYS A 89 -1.53 -6.22 -0.52
N CYS A 90 -0.32 -6.26 -1.05
CA CYS A 90 0.00 -6.88 -2.33
C CYS A 90 1.46 -7.39 -2.31
N ARG A 91 1.92 -7.89 -3.44
CA ARG A 91 3.31 -8.28 -3.63
C ARG A 91 3.77 -7.90 -5.03
N LEU A 92 5.03 -7.61 -5.18
CA LEU A 92 5.71 -7.49 -6.46
C LEU A 92 6.36 -8.82 -6.80
N SER A 93 6.00 -9.38 -7.95
CA SER A 93 6.40 -10.73 -8.32
C SER A 93 6.84 -10.82 -9.77
N LEU A 94 7.79 -11.70 -10.02
CA LEU A 94 8.13 -12.15 -11.36
C LEU A 94 7.16 -13.24 -11.79
N ALA A 95 6.65 -13.11 -13.00
CA ALA A 95 5.78 -14.08 -13.62
C ALA A 95 6.16 -14.33 -15.08
N LEU A 96 5.92 -15.54 -15.57
CA LEU A 96 6.22 -15.98 -16.91
C LEU A 96 5.10 -16.86 -17.48
N PRO A 97 5.06 -17.11 -18.79
CA PRO A 97 4.06 -17.98 -19.40
C PRO A 97 3.99 -19.35 -18.72
N LYS A 98 2.77 -19.89 -18.54
CA LYS A 98 2.54 -21.15 -17.79
C LYS A 98 3.33 -22.34 -18.33
N ASP A 99 3.51 -22.39 -19.65
CA ASP A 99 4.13 -23.50 -20.36
C ASP A 99 5.67 -23.49 -20.26
N ILE A 100 6.25 -22.43 -19.72
CA ILE A 100 7.70 -22.31 -19.55
C ILE A 100 8.10 -22.93 -18.21
N GLU A 101 9.07 -23.83 -18.22
CA GLU A 101 9.67 -24.38 -16.99
C GLU A 101 10.58 -23.33 -16.35
N TYR A 102 10.36 -23.09 -15.05
CA TYR A 102 11.16 -22.18 -14.25
C TYR A 102 12.19 -22.95 -13.43
N THR A 103 13.45 -22.61 -13.59
CA THR A 103 14.58 -23.31 -12.95
C THR A 103 15.33 -22.46 -11.91
N GLY A 104 14.77 -21.30 -11.55
CA GLY A 104 15.38 -20.36 -10.60
C GLY A 104 15.75 -19.02 -11.25
N PRO A 105 16.27 -18.05 -10.48
CA PRO A 105 16.52 -16.68 -10.95
C PRO A 105 17.42 -16.58 -12.18
N GLN A 106 18.34 -17.54 -12.36
CA GLN A 106 19.24 -17.60 -13.54
C GLN A 106 18.48 -17.80 -14.85
N TRP A 107 17.22 -18.23 -14.80
CA TRP A 107 16.38 -18.32 -15.98
C TRP A 107 16.21 -16.96 -16.69
N PHE A 108 16.27 -15.86 -15.94
CA PHE A 108 16.11 -14.50 -16.48
C PHE A 108 17.36 -13.95 -17.19
N GLU A 109 18.53 -14.65 -17.13
CA GLU A 109 19.75 -14.18 -17.76
C GLU A 109 19.56 -13.96 -19.28
N GLY A 110 19.86 -12.72 -19.74
CA GLY A 110 19.73 -12.29 -21.12
C GLY A 110 18.29 -12.16 -21.66
N ARG A 111 17.27 -12.31 -20.80
CA ARG A 111 15.84 -12.24 -21.19
C ARG A 111 15.27 -10.84 -20.97
N LYS A 112 14.13 -10.60 -21.64
CA LYS A 112 13.39 -9.35 -21.55
C LYS A 112 12.31 -9.43 -20.46
N ILE A 113 12.30 -8.49 -19.53
CA ILE A 113 11.30 -8.42 -18.47
C ILE A 113 10.56 -7.09 -18.57
N ALA A 114 9.24 -7.14 -18.78
CA ALA A 114 8.39 -5.95 -18.78
C ALA A 114 7.96 -5.58 -17.36
N THR A 115 8.00 -4.29 -17.02
CA THR A 115 7.67 -3.81 -15.69
C THR A 115 7.32 -2.33 -15.64
N SER A 116 6.49 -1.94 -14.64
CA SER A 116 6.33 -0.55 -14.18
C SER A 116 7.25 -0.19 -13.01
N TYR A 117 8.06 -1.15 -12.51
CA TYR A 117 8.93 -1.02 -11.33
C TYR A 117 10.40 -1.36 -11.67
N PRO A 118 11.03 -0.59 -12.58
CA PRO A 118 12.39 -0.90 -13.04
C PRO A 118 13.45 -0.79 -11.95
N GLY A 119 13.29 0.12 -10.98
CA GLY A 119 14.24 0.33 -9.91
C GLY A 119 14.28 -0.85 -8.93
N ILE A 120 13.12 -1.34 -8.50
CA ILE A 120 13.01 -2.51 -7.62
C ILE A 120 13.54 -3.75 -8.34
N LEU A 121 13.12 -3.97 -9.60
CA LEU A 121 13.57 -5.10 -10.38
C LEU A 121 15.09 -5.10 -10.58
N SER A 122 15.68 -3.95 -10.90
CA SER A 122 17.13 -3.82 -11.11
C SER A 122 17.93 -4.18 -9.85
N ARG A 123 17.44 -3.76 -8.66
CA ARG A 123 18.08 -4.14 -7.39
C ARG A 123 18.03 -5.64 -7.15
N TYR A 124 16.86 -6.25 -7.35
CA TYR A 124 16.69 -7.69 -7.21
C TYR A 124 17.61 -8.48 -8.17
N LEU A 125 17.60 -8.15 -9.45
CA LEU A 125 18.45 -8.83 -10.45
C LEU A 125 19.94 -8.73 -10.10
N LYS A 126 20.38 -7.57 -9.62
CA LYS A 126 21.75 -7.35 -9.16
C LYS A 126 22.10 -8.24 -7.96
N GLU A 127 21.21 -8.36 -7.00
CA GLU A 127 21.38 -9.24 -5.83
C GLU A 127 21.45 -10.73 -6.23
N GLN A 128 20.70 -11.14 -7.25
CA GLN A 128 20.72 -12.49 -7.78
C GLN A 128 21.91 -12.76 -8.74
N GLY A 129 22.69 -11.73 -9.09
CA GLY A 129 23.78 -11.82 -10.05
C GLY A 129 23.31 -12.09 -11.48
N VAL A 130 22.10 -11.66 -11.84
CA VAL A 130 21.43 -11.88 -13.13
C VAL A 130 21.41 -10.59 -13.94
N ARG A 131 21.67 -10.68 -15.25
CA ARG A 131 21.55 -9.59 -16.21
C ARG A 131 20.37 -9.85 -17.13
N ALA A 132 19.34 -9.03 -17.03
CA ALA A 132 18.17 -9.07 -17.89
C ALA A 132 17.93 -7.71 -18.55
N GLU A 133 17.25 -7.70 -19.68
CA GLU A 133 16.81 -6.48 -20.36
C GLU A 133 15.49 -6.01 -19.74
N ILE A 134 15.47 -4.83 -19.13
CA ILE A 134 14.28 -4.26 -18.47
C ILE A 134 13.52 -3.39 -19.47
N HIS A 135 12.30 -3.80 -19.80
CA HIS A 135 11.37 -3.02 -20.61
C HIS A 135 10.38 -2.28 -19.71
N VAL A 136 10.54 -0.96 -19.64
CA VAL A 136 9.65 -0.11 -18.83
C VAL A 136 8.35 0.14 -19.59
N ILE A 137 7.23 -0.25 -18.98
CA ILE A 137 5.86 -0.02 -19.49
C ILE A 137 5.00 0.55 -18.38
N THR A 138 4.10 1.48 -18.74
CA THR A 138 3.12 2.06 -17.82
C THR A 138 1.74 1.45 -18.05
N GLY A 139 1.39 0.42 -17.27
CA GLY A 139 0.11 -0.28 -17.35
C GLY A 139 0.07 -1.44 -18.35
N SER A 140 -0.84 -2.37 -18.13
CA SER A 140 -1.05 -3.59 -18.94
C SER A 140 0.21 -4.43 -19.16
N VAL A 141 1.06 -4.49 -18.14
CA VAL A 141 2.33 -5.22 -18.14
C VAL A 141 2.11 -6.71 -18.43
N GLU A 142 1.03 -7.28 -17.94
CA GLU A 142 0.64 -8.68 -18.06
C GLU A 142 0.38 -9.15 -19.49
N VAL A 143 0.13 -8.24 -20.41
CA VAL A 143 -0.10 -8.58 -21.84
C VAL A 143 1.20 -8.82 -22.59
N SER A 144 2.32 -8.27 -22.11
CA SER A 144 3.61 -8.21 -22.79
C SER A 144 4.15 -9.55 -23.29
N PRO A 145 4.10 -10.66 -22.52
CA PRO A 145 4.57 -11.95 -23.03
C PRO A 145 3.67 -12.51 -24.14
N GLY A 146 2.36 -12.30 -24.03
CA GLY A 146 1.40 -12.79 -25.03
C GLY A 146 1.55 -12.16 -26.40
N ILE A 147 2.08 -10.95 -26.49
CA ILE A 147 2.32 -10.22 -27.75
C ILE A 147 3.80 -10.25 -28.20
N GLY A 148 4.66 -10.99 -27.47
CA GLY A 148 6.07 -11.13 -27.80
C GLY A 148 6.94 -9.90 -27.48
N LEU A 149 6.48 -8.99 -26.61
CA LEU A 149 7.23 -7.80 -26.20
C LEU A 149 8.30 -8.14 -25.15
N ALA A 150 8.01 -9.11 -24.28
CA ALA A 150 8.90 -9.56 -23.22
C ALA A 150 8.76 -11.08 -22.99
N ASP A 151 9.77 -11.71 -22.39
CA ASP A 151 9.76 -13.12 -22.00
C ASP A 151 9.05 -13.34 -20.67
N ALA A 152 9.08 -12.33 -19.79
CA ALA A 152 8.51 -12.35 -18.46
C ALA A 152 8.01 -10.96 -18.06
N ILE A 153 7.31 -10.91 -16.94
CA ILE A 153 6.87 -9.65 -16.32
C ILE A 153 7.33 -9.57 -14.87
N PHE A 154 7.46 -8.35 -14.39
CA PHE A 154 7.58 -8.02 -12.98
C PHE A 154 6.53 -6.98 -12.63
N ASP A 155 5.53 -7.35 -11.84
CA ASP A 155 4.38 -6.49 -11.59
C ASP A 155 3.72 -6.78 -10.23
N ILE A 156 2.76 -5.92 -9.86
CA ILE A 156 1.92 -6.08 -8.66
C ILE A 156 1.00 -7.28 -8.82
N VAL A 157 1.03 -8.15 -7.82
CA VAL A 157 0.11 -9.27 -7.68
C VAL A 157 -0.68 -9.13 -6.37
N SER A 158 -1.99 -9.03 -6.47
CA SER A 158 -2.91 -9.07 -5.34
C SER A 158 -3.50 -10.47 -5.19
N SER A 159 -4.55 -10.79 -5.94
CA SER A 159 -5.17 -12.13 -5.98
C SER A 159 -4.51 -13.09 -6.98
N GLY A 160 -3.79 -12.57 -7.96
CA GLY A 160 -3.21 -13.34 -9.07
C GLY A 160 -4.20 -13.65 -10.21
N SER A 161 -5.44 -13.20 -10.14
CA SER A 161 -6.46 -13.44 -11.18
C SER A 161 -6.05 -12.91 -12.55
N THR A 162 -5.42 -11.72 -12.61
CA THR A 162 -4.91 -11.12 -13.84
C THR A 162 -3.81 -11.98 -14.50
N LEU A 163 -2.92 -12.56 -13.69
CA LEU A 163 -1.90 -13.48 -14.21
C LEU A 163 -2.55 -14.71 -14.85
N VAL A 164 -3.51 -15.32 -14.16
CA VAL A 164 -4.22 -16.51 -14.67
C VAL A 164 -4.94 -16.20 -15.98
N SER A 165 -5.63 -15.05 -16.08
CA SER A 165 -6.34 -14.63 -17.29
C SER A 165 -5.39 -14.42 -18.50
N ASN A 166 -4.15 -14.02 -18.24
CA ASN A 166 -3.12 -13.84 -19.29
C ASN A 166 -2.20 -15.05 -19.47
N ARG A 167 -2.58 -16.23 -18.95
CA ARG A 167 -1.80 -17.48 -19.01
C ARG A 167 -0.39 -17.35 -18.42
N LEU A 168 -0.24 -16.54 -17.39
CA LEU A 168 1.01 -16.38 -16.66
C LEU A 168 0.96 -17.19 -15.35
N LYS A 169 2.13 -17.55 -14.85
CA LYS A 169 2.34 -18.09 -13.50
C LYS A 169 3.36 -17.25 -12.75
N GLU A 170 3.06 -16.97 -11.51
CA GLU A 170 3.98 -16.36 -10.56
C GLU A 170 5.08 -17.35 -10.20
N VAL A 171 6.33 -16.91 -10.23
CA VAL A 171 7.49 -17.76 -9.97
C VAL A 171 8.38 -17.27 -8.84
N GLU A 172 8.51 -15.95 -8.66
CA GLU A 172 9.28 -15.36 -7.58
C GLU A 172 8.53 -14.19 -6.96
N VAL A 173 8.42 -14.17 -5.65
CA VAL A 173 7.94 -13.01 -4.88
C VAL A 173 9.15 -12.19 -4.45
N VAL A 174 9.33 -11.04 -5.06
CA VAL A 174 10.49 -10.17 -4.80
C VAL A 174 10.26 -9.29 -3.58
N MET A 175 9.04 -8.75 -3.44
CA MET A 175 8.72 -7.81 -2.37
C MET A 175 7.25 -7.93 -1.97
N LYS A 176 6.98 -7.93 -0.66
CA LYS A 176 5.62 -7.68 -0.14
C LYS A 176 5.43 -6.19 0.08
N SER A 177 4.24 -5.70 -0.17
CA SER A 177 3.89 -4.29 -0.07
C SER A 177 2.56 -4.11 0.65
N GLU A 178 2.45 -3.03 1.40
CA GLU A 178 1.24 -2.55 2.05
C GLU A 178 1.18 -1.01 1.98
N ALA A 179 0.07 -0.42 2.40
CA ALA A 179 -0.03 1.02 2.53
C ALA A 179 0.89 1.55 3.62
N LEU A 180 1.63 2.62 3.30
CA LEU A 180 2.49 3.36 4.22
C LEU A 180 1.93 4.76 4.43
N LEU A 181 2.05 5.25 5.66
CA LEU A 181 2.06 6.68 5.95
C LEU A 181 3.51 7.15 5.91
N ILE A 182 3.84 8.01 4.96
CA ILE A 182 5.15 8.65 4.82
C ILE A 182 5.07 10.11 5.25
N GLY A 183 6.19 10.68 5.71
CA GLY A 183 6.27 12.04 6.21
C GLY A 183 7.44 12.82 5.65
N ASN A 184 7.27 14.14 5.54
CA ASN A 184 8.36 15.05 5.26
C ASN A 184 9.27 15.17 6.49
N LYS A 185 10.58 15.02 6.30
CA LYS A 185 11.57 15.07 7.39
C LYS A 185 11.68 16.42 8.09
N ASN A 186 11.21 17.48 7.44
CA ASN A 186 11.38 18.88 7.89
C ASN A 186 10.06 19.49 8.41
N MET A 187 9.15 18.66 8.97
CA MET A 187 7.93 19.18 9.59
C MET A 187 8.23 20.05 10.81
N SER A 188 7.46 21.15 10.97
CA SER A 188 7.52 21.98 12.18
C SER A 188 6.96 21.23 13.40
N GLU A 189 7.36 21.62 14.61
CA GLU A 189 6.89 21.01 15.86
C GLU A 189 5.35 21.10 16.00
N GLU A 190 4.73 22.23 15.62
CA GLU A 190 3.27 22.37 15.58
C GLU A 190 2.59 21.31 14.70
N LYS A 191 3.19 20.97 13.56
CA LYS A 191 2.66 19.92 12.66
C LYS A 191 2.88 18.52 13.21
N LYS A 192 3.98 18.30 13.94
CA LYS A 192 4.23 17.04 14.63
C LYS A 192 3.22 16.76 15.74
N GLU A 193 2.81 17.79 16.51
CA GLU A 193 1.75 17.65 17.51
C GLU A 193 0.42 17.20 16.87
N ILE A 194 0.05 17.77 15.71
CA ILE A 194 -1.14 17.33 14.98
C ILE A 194 -0.96 15.90 14.45
N LEU A 195 0.23 15.54 13.98
CA LEU A 195 0.55 14.18 13.55
C LEU A 195 0.40 13.17 14.68
N ASP A 196 0.88 13.50 15.88
CA ASP A 196 0.78 12.62 17.06
C ASP A 196 -0.70 12.35 17.43
N GLU A 197 -1.56 13.36 17.36
CA GLU A 197 -3.00 13.19 17.56
C GLU A 197 -3.62 12.32 16.46
N LEU A 198 -3.23 12.53 15.19
CA LEU A 198 -3.67 11.71 14.06
C LEU A 198 -3.26 10.24 14.27
N LEU A 199 -2.00 10.00 14.63
CA LEU A 199 -1.48 8.66 14.90
C LEU A 199 -2.18 7.99 16.07
N PHE A 200 -2.53 8.73 17.10
CA PHE A 200 -3.32 8.22 18.25
C PHE A 200 -4.68 7.70 17.75
N ARG A 201 -5.42 8.49 16.94
CA ARG A 201 -6.72 8.10 16.38
C ARG A 201 -6.59 6.86 15.47
N MET A 202 -5.60 6.86 14.58
CA MET A 202 -5.31 5.72 13.70
C MET A 202 -4.96 4.43 14.47
N ASN A 203 -4.25 4.57 15.60
CA ASN A 203 -3.92 3.43 16.46
C ASN A 203 -5.16 2.88 17.19
N ALA A 204 -6.07 3.76 17.59
CA ALA A 204 -7.33 3.35 18.22
C ALA A 204 -8.18 2.49 17.29
N VAL A 205 -8.28 2.85 16.01
CA VAL A 205 -8.96 2.04 14.97
C VAL A 205 -8.33 0.65 14.89
N LYS A 206 -7.01 0.56 14.72
CA LYS A 206 -6.32 -0.74 14.64
C LYS A 206 -6.51 -1.62 15.88
N THR A 207 -6.51 -1.00 17.06
CA THR A 207 -6.73 -1.75 18.30
C THR A 207 -8.17 -2.25 18.41
N ALA A 208 -9.13 -1.54 17.79
CA ALA A 208 -10.53 -1.93 17.77
C ALA A 208 -10.81 -3.06 16.76
N GLU A 209 -10.09 -3.15 15.63
CA GLU A 209 -10.24 -4.21 14.63
C GLU A 209 -10.07 -5.62 15.22
N ASP A 210 -9.14 -5.78 16.17
CA ASP A 210 -8.85 -7.06 16.83
C ASP A 210 -9.80 -7.35 18.01
N LYS A 211 -10.71 -6.42 18.35
CA LYS A 211 -11.64 -6.55 19.47
C LYS A 211 -13.07 -6.66 18.98
N LYS A 212 -13.80 -7.63 19.52
CA LYS A 212 -15.23 -7.78 19.28
C LYS A 212 -16.01 -7.37 20.50
N TYR A 213 -16.97 -6.48 20.33
CA TYR A 213 -17.92 -6.14 21.38
C TYR A 213 -19.08 -7.14 21.31
N VAL A 214 -19.29 -7.87 22.39
CA VAL A 214 -20.39 -8.84 22.50
C VAL A 214 -21.44 -8.25 23.42
N LEU A 215 -22.63 -7.97 22.89
CA LEU A 215 -23.80 -7.58 23.66
C LEU A 215 -24.76 -8.77 23.70
N MET A 216 -25.10 -9.24 24.90
CA MET A 216 -26.01 -10.35 25.09
C MET A 216 -26.94 -10.13 26.29
N ASN A 217 -28.14 -10.71 26.20
CA ASN A 217 -29.01 -10.84 27.36
C ASN A 217 -28.66 -12.14 28.09
N ALA A 218 -28.33 -12.04 29.36
CA ALA A 218 -28.00 -13.18 30.18
C ALA A 218 -28.94 -13.29 31.38
N PRO A 219 -29.36 -14.51 31.78
CA PRO A 219 -30.07 -14.73 33.06
C PRO A 219 -29.21 -14.28 34.23
N LYS A 220 -29.80 -13.61 35.20
CA LYS A 220 -29.09 -13.04 36.38
C LYS A 220 -28.33 -14.11 37.17
N ASP A 221 -28.86 -15.31 37.24
CA ASP A 221 -28.32 -16.47 37.97
C ASP A 221 -27.10 -17.10 37.27
N ARG A 222 -26.78 -16.69 36.01
CA ARG A 222 -25.62 -17.16 35.26
C ARG A 222 -24.57 -16.12 34.95
N LEU A 223 -24.66 -14.96 35.51
CA LEU A 223 -23.72 -13.85 35.26
C LEU A 223 -22.30 -14.20 35.65
N ASP A 224 -22.09 -14.90 36.75
CA ASP A 224 -20.75 -15.28 37.20
C ASP A 224 -20.06 -16.25 36.24
N GLU A 225 -20.79 -17.21 35.67
CA GLU A 225 -20.24 -18.14 34.65
C GLU A 225 -19.85 -17.40 33.36
N ILE A 226 -20.66 -16.42 32.95
CA ILE A 226 -20.41 -15.63 31.73
C ILE A 226 -19.24 -14.67 31.91
N CYS A 227 -19.11 -14.04 33.09
CA CYS A 227 -17.98 -13.19 33.44
C CYS A 227 -16.66 -13.96 33.47
N LEU A 228 -16.66 -15.23 33.89
CA LEU A 228 -15.48 -16.10 33.87
C LEU A 228 -14.99 -16.41 32.46
N LEU A 229 -15.88 -16.55 31.48
CA LEU A 229 -15.53 -16.72 30.06
C LEU A 229 -14.87 -15.48 29.47
N TYR A 230 -15.19 -14.29 29.97
CA TYR A 230 -14.65 -13.02 29.52
C TYR A 230 -13.29 -12.67 30.15
N THR A 231 -13.01 -13.17 31.35
CA THR A 231 -11.78 -12.87 32.13
C THR A 231 -10.70 -13.95 32.02
N SER A 232 -10.95 -15.04 31.28
CA SER A 232 -9.93 -16.05 31.02
C SER A 232 -8.88 -15.50 30.05
N PRO A 233 -7.59 -15.36 30.46
CA PRO A 233 -6.52 -15.00 29.54
C PRO A 233 -6.36 -16.11 28.51
N SER A 234 -6.43 -15.73 27.22
CA SER A 234 -6.11 -16.62 26.10
C SER A 234 -4.61 -16.80 25.94
#